data_d1a4a8174c233b2bf77955a8501c2de6
#
_entry.id   d1a4a8174c233b2bf77955a8501c2de6
#
_cell.length_a   1.000
_cell.length_b   1.000
_cell.length_c   1.000
_cell.angle_alpha   90.00
_cell.angle_beta   90.00
_cell.angle_gamma   90.00
#
_symmetry.space_group_name_H-M   'P 1'
#
loop_
_entity.id
_entity.type
_entity.pdbx_description
1 polymer ?
#
loop_
_entity_poly.entity_id
_entity_poly.type
_entity_poly.pdbx_seq_one_letter_code
_entity_poly.pdbx_strand_id
1 'polypeptide(L)'
;QVLTDCSTQVKKGEVVVVCGPSGSGKSTLIKCVNGLEPFQAGAITVDGISVGDPKTNLSKLRSRVGMVFQHFELFPHMSITDNLSIAQVKVLGRSKDEARDKGLKLLDRVGLKAHADKFPGQLSGGQQQRVAIARALAMDPICMLFDEPTSALDPEMINEVLDVMV
;
A
#
# COMPACT_ATOMS: atom_id res chain seq x y z
N GLN A 1 -19.83 13.35 10.88
CA GLN A 1 -19.36 13.60 9.52
C GLN A 1 -17.91 14.04 9.60
N VAL A 2 -17.00 13.34 8.92
CA VAL A 2 -15.54 13.57 9.00
C VAL A 2 -15.06 14.37 7.79
N LEU A 3 -15.64 14.14 6.62
CA LEU A 3 -15.30 14.79 5.36
C LEU A 3 -16.52 15.47 4.77
N THR A 4 -16.36 16.70 4.27
CA THR A 4 -17.41 17.49 3.63
C THR A 4 -16.83 18.20 2.42
N ASP A 5 -17.48 18.08 1.26
CA ASP A 5 -17.14 18.77 0.00
C ASP A 5 -15.66 18.64 -0.43
N CYS A 6 -15.09 17.45 -0.28
CA CYS A 6 -13.74 17.15 -0.74
C CYS A 6 -13.80 16.70 -2.19
N SER A 7 -13.15 17.44 -3.09
CA SER A 7 -13.02 17.08 -4.51
C SER A 7 -11.58 17.23 -4.95
N THR A 8 -11.04 16.20 -5.60
CA THR A 8 -9.70 16.22 -6.19
C THR A 8 -9.62 15.25 -7.36
N GLN A 9 -8.61 15.41 -8.18
CA GLN A 9 -8.28 14.50 -9.28
C GLN A 9 -6.79 14.23 -9.26
N VAL A 10 -6.40 12.98 -9.42
CA VAL A 10 -5.00 12.54 -9.49
C VAL A 10 -4.78 11.91 -10.85
N LYS A 11 -3.81 12.42 -11.61
CA LYS A 11 -3.45 11.92 -12.94
C LYS A 11 -2.39 10.82 -12.84
N LYS A 12 -2.27 10.03 -13.90
CA LYS A 12 -1.22 9.00 -13.98
C LYS A 12 0.17 9.65 -13.86
N GLY A 13 1.01 9.10 -12.98
CA GLY A 13 2.35 9.61 -12.70
C GLY A 13 2.39 10.82 -11.76
N GLU A 14 1.25 11.23 -11.21
CA GLU A 14 1.16 12.33 -10.25
C GLU A 14 1.26 11.80 -8.81
N VAL A 15 1.97 12.55 -7.98
CA VAL A 15 2.03 12.32 -6.53
C VAL A 15 1.28 13.46 -5.84
N VAL A 16 0.28 13.10 -5.04
CA VAL A 16 -0.52 14.05 -4.26
C VAL A 16 -0.32 13.80 -2.78
N VAL A 17 0.05 14.84 -2.04
CA VAL A 17 0.23 14.80 -0.59
C VAL A 17 -0.95 15.48 0.08
N VAL A 18 -1.64 14.73 0.96
CA VAL A 18 -2.75 15.24 1.76
C VAL A 18 -2.23 15.65 3.13
N CYS A 19 -2.21 16.93 3.41
CA CYS A 19 -1.72 17.51 4.67
C CYS A 19 -2.87 17.99 5.56
N GLY A 20 -2.68 17.92 6.86
CA GLY A 20 -3.63 18.42 7.86
C GLY A 20 -3.34 17.88 9.25
N PRO A 21 -3.95 18.45 10.31
CA PRO A 21 -3.76 18.01 11.68
C PRO A 21 -4.24 16.57 11.91
N SER A 22 -3.81 15.95 13.01
CA SER A 22 -4.32 14.64 13.42
C SER A 22 -5.84 14.70 13.61
N GLY A 23 -6.55 13.65 13.17
CA GLY A 23 -8.01 13.59 13.25
C GLY A 23 -8.78 14.38 12.17
N SER A 24 -8.09 15.04 11.22
CA SER A 24 -8.77 15.80 10.14
C SER A 24 -9.40 14.95 9.03
N GLY A 25 -9.32 13.63 9.12
CA GLY A 25 -9.96 12.73 8.15
C GLY A 25 -9.06 12.25 6.99
N LYS A 26 -7.75 12.52 7.01
CA LYS A 26 -6.81 12.07 5.96
C LYS A 26 -6.88 10.57 5.71
N SER A 27 -6.74 9.77 6.76
CA SER A 27 -6.82 8.30 6.69
C SER A 27 -8.20 7.82 6.22
N THR A 28 -9.27 8.50 6.63
CA THR A 28 -10.64 8.20 6.17
C THR A 28 -10.76 8.42 4.67
N LEU A 29 -10.25 9.56 4.16
CA LEU A 29 -10.26 9.85 2.72
C LEU A 29 -9.54 8.77 1.92
N ILE A 30 -8.32 8.40 2.32
CA ILE A 30 -7.52 7.37 1.67
C ILE A 30 -8.26 6.02 1.68
N LYS A 31 -8.86 5.64 2.83
CA LYS A 31 -9.62 4.39 2.96
C LYS A 31 -10.91 4.38 2.14
N CYS A 32 -11.53 5.54 1.88
CA CYS A 32 -12.67 5.63 0.97
C CYS A 32 -12.26 5.32 -0.48
N VAL A 33 -11.05 5.70 -0.91
CA VAL A 33 -10.57 5.47 -2.28
C VAL A 33 -10.48 3.98 -2.64
N ASN A 34 -10.12 3.11 -1.68
CA ASN A 34 -10.08 1.66 -1.89
C ASN A 34 -11.32 0.92 -1.34
N GLY A 35 -12.35 1.67 -0.93
CA GLY A 35 -13.60 1.12 -0.41
C GLY A 35 -13.47 0.40 0.94
N LEU A 36 -12.43 0.67 1.73
CA LEU A 36 -12.31 0.18 3.11
C LEU A 36 -13.26 0.93 4.05
N GLU A 37 -13.47 2.23 3.81
CA GLU A 37 -14.45 3.05 4.51
C GLU A 37 -15.56 3.44 3.55
N PRO A 38 -16.84 3.33 3.95
CA PRO A 38 -17.97 3.79 3.13
C PRO A 38 -18.06 5.32 3.17
N PHE A 39 -18.53 5.91 2.06
CA PHE A 39 -18.89 7.32 1.99
C PHE A 39 -20.39 7.47 1.69
N GLN A 40 -21.03 8.53 2.20
CA GLN A 40 -22.48 8.71 2.18
C GLN A 40 -22.98 9.48 0.96
N ALA A 41 -22.14 10.35 0.40
CA ALA A 41 -22.49 11.19 -0.75
C ALA A 41 -21.25 11.45 -1.61
N GLY A 42 -21.46 11.84 -2.86
CA GLY A 42 -20.40 12.07 -3.82
C GLY A 42 -20.08 10.83 -4.65
N ALA A 43 -18.96 10.87 -5.36
CA ALA A 43 -18.49 9.77 -6.19
C ALA A 43 -16.96 9.65 -6.10
N ILE A 44 -16.47 8.44 -6.02
CA ILE A 44 -15.04 8.12 -6.11
C ILE A 44 -14.85 7.14 -7.27
N THR A 45 -13.95 7.48 -8.18
CA THR A 45 -13.64 6.66 -9.35
C THR A 45 -12.13 6.41 -9.40
N VAL A 46 -11.72 5.16 -9.56
CA VAL A 46 -10.33 4.75 -9.71
C VAL A 46 -10.20 3.99 -11.02
N ASP A 47 -9.44 4.53 -11.96
CA ASP A 47 -9.24 3.97 -13.31
C ASP A 47 -10.56 3.55 -13.98
N GLY A 48 -11.55 4.45 -13.95
CA GLY A 48 -12.89 4.24 -14.52
C GLY A 48 -13.82 3.34 -13.68
N ILE A 49 -13.35 2.81 -12.55
CA ILE A 49 -14.15 1.95 -11.66
C ILE A 49 -14.78 2.82 -10.56
N SER A 50 -16.11 2.84 -10.48
CA SER A 50 -16.83 3.54 -9.39
C SER A 50 -16.74 2.73 -8.09
N VAL A 51 -16.16 3.31 -7.06
CA VAL A 51 -15.98 2.66 -5.74
C VAL A 51 -17.33 2.50 -5.01
N GLY A 52 -18.23 3.46 -5.18
CA GLY A 52 -19.54 3.48 -4.50
C GLY A 52 -20.65 2.69 -5.19
N ASP A 53 -20.41 2.11 -6.38
CA ASP A 53 -21.43 1.31 -7.07
C ASP A 53 -21.59 -0.05 -6.35
N PRO A 54 -22.81 -0.43 -5.93
CA PRO A 54 -23.07 -1.74 -5.31
C PRO A 54 -22.67 -2.94 -6.18
N LYS A 55 -22.56 -2.76 -7.50
CA LYS A 55 -22.13 -3.80 -8.45
C LYS A 55 -20.62 -3.91 -8.55
N THR A 56 -19.87 -2.98 -7.99
CA THR A 56 -18.40 -3.00 -8.05
C THR A 56 -17.82 -4.13 -7.21
N ASN A 57 -16.99 -4.96 -7.84
CA ASN A 57 -16.23 -5.96 -7.13
C ASN A 57 -15.04 -5.30 -6.40
N LEU A 58 -15.26 -4.97 -5.12
CA LEU A 58 -14.23 -4.31 -4.30
C LEU A 58 -12.96 -5.16 -4.12
N SER A 59 -13.06 -6.49 -4.12
CA SER A 59 -11.87 -7.35 -4.06
C SER A 59 -10.99 -7.18 -5.29
N LYS A 60 -11.60 -7.09 -6.48
CA LYS A 60 -10.90 -6.82 -7.72
C LYS A 60 -10.32 -5.41 -7.76
N LEU A 61 -11.03 -4.40 -7.24
CA LEU A 61 -10.50 -3.04 -7.12
C LEU A 61 -9.28 -3.02 -6.19
N ARG A 62 -9.39 -3.61 -5.00
CA ARG A 62 -8.31 -3.66 -3.99
C ARG A 62 -7.08 -4.42 -4.46
N SER A 63 -7.23 -5.41 -5.34
CA SER A 63 -6.08 -6.08 -5.94
C SER A 63 -5.25 -5.19 -6.87
N ARG A 64 -5.84 -4.08 -7.36
CA ARG A 64 -5.22 -3.10 -8.26
C ARG A 64 -4.81 -1.81 -7.56
N VAL A 65 -5.23 -1.59 -6.32
CA VAL A 65 -4.90 -0.42 -5.51
C VAL A 65 -4.01 -0.86 -4.36
N GLY A 66 -2.74 -0.51 -4.42
CA GLY A 66 -1.80 -0.79 -3.34
C GLY A 66 -2.09 0.11 -2.14
N MET A 67 -2.02 -0.44 -0.94
CA MET A 67 -2.14 0.33 0.29
C MET A 67 -1.03 -0.01 1.27
N VAL A 68 -0.40 1.02 1.80
CA VAL A 68 0.62 0.95 2.84
C VAL A 68 0.05 1.61 4.09
N PHE A 69 -0.12 0.82 5.14
CA PHE A 69 -0.68 1.25 6.41
C PHE A 69 0.39 1.77 7.36
N GLN A 70 -0.02 2.60 8.32
CA GLN A 70 0.84 3.15 9.37
C GLN A 70 1.59 2.07 10.17
N HIS A 71 0.97 0.91 10.41
CA HIS A 71 1.53 -0.20 11.19
C HIS A 71 2.04 -1.37 10.34
N PHE A 72 2.46 -1.10 9.09
CA PHE A 72 3.08 -2.06 8.16
C PHE A 72 2.21 -3.27 7.78
N GLU A 73 1.45 -3.84 8.70
CA GLU A 73 0.52 -4.97 8.52
C GLU A 73 1.17 -6.19 7.82
N LEU A 74 2.44 -6.48 8.15
CA LEU A 74 3.13 -7.67 7.68
C LEU A 74 2.63 -8.90 8.45
N PHE A 75 2.58 -10.06 7.77
CA PHE A 75 2.26 -11.33 8.39
C PHE A 75 3.43 -11.83 9.23
N PRO A 76 3.34 -11.81 10.59
CA PRO A 76 4.49 -12.06 11.45
C PRO A 76 4.99 -13.51 11.41
N HIS A 77 4.14 -14.44 11.02
CA HIS A 77 4.41 -15.88 10.91
C HIS A 77 4.95 -16.30 9.55
N MET A 78 5.13 -15.36 8.63
CA MET A 78 5.65 -15.59 7.29
C MET A 78 7.01 -14.93 7.10
N SER A 79 7.88 -15.53 6.29
CA SER A 79 9.11 -14.90 5.85
C SER A 79 8.82 -13.62 5.07
N ILE A 80 9.83 -12.76 4.91
CA ILE A 80 9.70 -11.55 4.10
C ILE A 80 9.35 -11.89 2.64
N THR A 81 10.00 -12.90 2.07
CA THR A 81 9.68 -13.37 0.71
C THR A 81 8.24 -13.89 0.61
N ASP A 82 7.75 -14.62 1.61
CA ASP A 82 6.38 -15.14 1.61
C ASP A 82 5.35 -13.99 1.74
N ASN A 83 5.66 -12.97 2.54
CA ASN A 83 4.84 -11.76 2.63
C ASN A 83 4.65 -11.07 1.27
N LEU A 84 5.69 -11.03 0.43
CA LEU A 84 5.60 -10.46 -0.91
C LEU A 84 4.93 -11.39 -1.92
N SER A 85 4.98 -12.70 -1.71
CA SER A 85 4.57 -13.70 -2.70
C SER A 85 3.11 -14.12 -2.56
N ILE A 86 2.58 -14.18 -1.33
CA ILE A 86 1.28 -14.78 -1.05
C ILE A 86 0.12 -14.16 -1.85
N ALA A 87 0.05 -12.84 -1.91
CA ALA A 87 -1.00 -12.14 -2.64
C ALA A 87 -0.86 -12.33 -4.16
N GLN A 88 0.36 -12.34 -4.68
CA GLN A 88 0.64 -12.59 -6.09
C GLN A 88 0.13 -13.98 -6.52
N VAL A 89 0.36 -14.98 -5.70
CA VAL A 89 -0.09 -16.37 -5.98
C VAL A 89 -1.60 -16.51 -5.81
N LYS A 90 -2.15 -16.03 -4.67
CA LYS A 90 -3.56 -16.25 -4.32
C LYS A 90 -4.54 -15.37 -5.08
N VAL A 91 -4.16 -14.15 -5.44
CA VAL A 91 -5.05 -13.16 -6.05
C VAL A 91 -4.78 -12.99 -7.54
N LEU A 92 -3.51 -12.94 -7.96
CA LEU A 92 -3.13 -12.75 -9.35
C LEU A 92 -2.91 -14.08 -10.10
N GLY A 93 -2.90 -15.22 -9.39
CA GLY A 93 -2.70 -16.53 -10.01
C GLY A 93 -1.29 -16.79 -10.54
N ARG A 94 -0.29 -16.00 -10.11
CA ARG A 94 1.11 -16.24 -10.50
C ARG A 94 1.62 -17.56 -9.94
N SER A 95 2.54 -18.19 -10.63
CA SER A 95 3.28 -19.32 -10.09
C SER A 95 4.09 -18.90 -8.85
N LYS A 96 4.44 -19.85 -8.00
CA LYS A 96 5.27 -19.57 -6.81
C LYS A 96 6.64 -19.02 -7.20
N ASP A 97 7.23 -19.53 -8.27
CA ASP A 97 8.56 -19.12 -8.73
C ASP A 97 8.52 -17.69 -9.29
N GLU A 98 7.54 -17.35 -10.13
CA GLU A 98 7.35 -15.97 -10.62
C GLU A 98 7.11 -14.97 -9.48
N ALA A 99 6.27 -15.34 -8.50
CA ALA A 99 6.00 -14.49 -7.36
C ALA A 99 7.22 -14.27 -6.48
N ARG A 100 8.03 -15.32 -6.26
CA ARG A 100 9.29 -15.25 -5.53
C ARG A 100 10.33 -14.40 -6.25
N ASP A 101 10.52 -14.62 -7.52
CA ASP A 101 11.50 -13.86 -8.34
C ASP A 101 11.16 -12.37 -8.36
N LYS A 102 9.88 -12.04 -8.54
CA LYS A 102 9.42 -10.65 -8.46
C LYS A 102 9.61 -10.07 -7.07
N GLY A 103 9.28 -10.82 -6.02
CA GLY A 103 9.50 -10.42 -4.64
C GLY A 103 10.96 -10.11 -4.37
N LEU A 104 11.89 -10.96 -4.79
CA LEU A 104 13.34 -10.76 -4.61
C LEU A 104 13.86 -9.53 -5.36
N LYS A 105 13.37 -9.27 -6.58
CA LYS A 105 13.71 -8.05 -7.34
C LYS A 105 13.24 -6.77 -6.62
N LEU A 106 12.05 -6.80 -6.04
CA LEU A 106 11.53 -5.67 -5.27
C LEU A 106 12.29 -5.49 -3.95
N LEU A 107 12.63 -6.58 -3.26
CA LEU A 107 13.49 -6.51 -2.07
C LEU A 107 14.89 -5.95 -2.38
N ASP A 108 15.43 -6.28 -3.53
CA ASP A 108 16.71 -5.71 -4.01
C ASP A 108 16.59 -4.19 -4.22
N ARG A 109 15.49 -3.75 -4.85
CA ARG A 109 15.20 -2.32 -5.09
C ARG A 109 15.08 -1.51 -3.80
N VAL A 110 14.55 -2.09 -2.73
CA VAL A 110 14.42 -1.43 -1.43
C VAL A 110 15.61 -1.70 -0.48
N GLY A 111 16.69 -2.33 -0.99
CA GLY A 111 17.91 -2.60 -0.24
C GLY A 111 17.78 -3.71 0.82
N LEU A 112 16.81 -4.62 0.67
CA LEU A 112 16.49 -5.64 1.68
C LEU A 112 16.60 -7.09 1.19
N LYS A 113 17.24 -7.33 0.04
CA LYS A 113 17.41 -8.67 -0.54
C LYS A 113 18.04 -9.67 0.43
N ALA A 114 19.07 -9.24 1.19
CA ALA A 114 19.73 -10.07 2.20
C ALA A 114 18.82 -10.46 3.39
N HIS A 115 17.62 -9.88 3.48
CA HIS A 115 16.66 -10.14 4.55
C HIS A 115 15.46 -10.99 4.07
N ALA A 116 15.53 -11.53 2.85
CA ALA A 116 14.42 -12.26 2.21
C ALA A 116 13.85 -13.43 3.05
N ASP A 117 14.72 -14.16 3.72
CA ASP A 117 14.35 -15.33 4.53
C ASP A 117 14.11 -15.00 6.02
N LYS A 118 14.25 -13.72 6.41
CA LYS A 118 13.92 -13.26 7.78
C LYS A 118 12.41 -13.11 7.96
N PHE A 119 12.02 -12.96 9.23
CA PHE A 119 10.64 -12.67 9.63
C PHE A 119 10.49 -11.19 10.02
N PRO A 120 9.27 -10.61 9.96
CA PRO A 120 9.06 -9.20 10.29
C PRO A 120 9.66 -8.75 11.62
N GLY A 121 9.51 -9.55 12.68
CA GLY A 121 10.06 -9.24 14.01
C GLY A 121 11.60 -9.14 14.10
N GLN A 122 12.31 -9.53 13.05
CA GLN A 122 13.77 -9.44 12.94
C GLN A 122 14.23 -8.17 12.21
N LEU A 123 13.30 -7.32 11.78
CA LEU A 123 13.53 -6.10 11.01
C LEU A 123 13.24 -4.86 11.86
N SER A 124 13.99 -3.78 11.62
CA SER A 124 13.65 -2.46 12.16
C SER A 124 12.33 -1.92 11.57
N GLY A 125 11.72 -0.92 12.20
CA GLY A 125 10.48 -0.30 11.70
C GLY A 125 10.62 0.22 10.26
N GLY A 126 11.72 0.92 9.95
CA GLY A 126 11.98 1.39 8.59
C GLY A 126 12.18 0.26 7.57
N GLN A 127 12.81 -0.85 7.98
CA GLN A 127 12.92 -2.04 7.14
C GLN A 127 11.55 -2.69 6.91
N GLN A 128 10.72 -2.82 7.94
CA GLN A 128 9.35 -3.34 7.80
C GLN A 128 8.50 -2.47 6.88
N GLN A 129 8.63 -1.15 6.96
CA GLN A 129 7.93 -0.20 6.08
C GLN A 129 8.35 -0.39 4.63
N ARG A 130 9.65 -0.50 4.34
CA ARG A 130 10.14 -0.77 2.99
C ARG A 130 9.64 -2.12 2.45
N VAL A 131 9.54 -3.13 3.29
CA VAL A 131 8.93 -4.42 2.92
C VAL A 131 7.44 -4.24 2.60
N ALA A 132 6.69 -3.47 3.39
CA ALA A 132 5.27 -3.20 3.15
C ALA A 132 5.05 -2.48 1.80
N ILE A 133 5.92 -1.53 1.46
CA ILE A 133 5.91 -0.87 0.15
C ILE A 133 6.20 -1.88 -0.97
N ALA A 134 7.27 -2.67 -0.84
CA ALA A 134 7.61 -3.71 -1.81
C ALA A 134 6.49 -4.73 -1.99
N ARG A 135 5.81 -5.14 -0.91
CA ARG A 135 4.64 -6.03 -0.95
C ARG A 135 3.49 -5.42 -1.77
N ALA A 136 3.18 -4.15 -1.55
CA ALA A 136 2.13 -3.47 -2.30
C ALA A 136 2.50 -3.36 -3.80
N LEU A 137 3.75 -3.01 -4.13
CA LEU A 137 4.25 -2.93 -5.50
C LEU A 137 4.27 -4.29 -6.21
N ALA A 138 4.39 -5.40 -5.48
CA ALA A 138 4.39 -6.75 -6.05
C ALA A 138 3.09 -7.09 -6.78
N MET A 139 1.99 -6.42 -6.45
CA MET A 139 0.68 -6.59 -7.09
C MET A 139 0.51 -5.81 -8.40
N ASP A 140 1.51 -5.06 -8.89
CA ASP A 140 1.44 -4.15 -10.04
C ASP A 140 0.25 -3.18 -9.95
N PRO A 141 0.17 -2.39 -8.87
CA PRO A 141 -0.98 -1.53 -8.64
C PRO A 141 -1.02 -0.37 -9.64
N ILE A 142 -2.24 0.07 -9.98
CA ILE A 142 -2.49 1.27 -10.78
C ILE A 142 -2.42 2.55 -9.95
N CYS A 143 -2.57 2.42 -8.65
CA CYS A 143 -2.53 3.51 -7.68
C CYS A 143 -1.94 2.98 -6.37
N MET A 144 -1.12 3.80 -5.71
CA MET A 144 -0.59 3.53 -4.39
C MET A 144 -1.16 4.53 -3.39
N LEU A 145 -1.65 4.03 -2.28
CA LEU A 145 -2.17 4.81 -1.17
C LEU A 145 -1.24 4.63 0.04
N PHE A 146 -0.85 5.74 0.66
CA PHE A 146 0.02 5.73 1.84
C PHE A 146 -0.70 6.42 3.00
N ASP A 147 -0.96 5.69 4.07
CA ASP A 147 -1.58 6.20 5.28
C ASP A 147 -0.50 6.45 6.34
N GLU A 148 -0.05 7.71 6.45
CA GLU A 148 1.01 8.16 7.37
C GLU A 148 2.26 7.25 7.37
N PRO A 149 2.91 7.01 6.21
CA PRO A 149 3.95 5.98 6.05
C PRO A 149 5.20 6.23 6.89
N THR A 150 5.37 7.42 7.44
CA THR A 150 6.56 7.82 8.21
C THR A 150 6.28 8.08 9.69
N SER A 151 5.02 8.04 10.12
CA SER A 151 4.62 8.43 11.49
C SER A 151 5.18 7.52 12.60
N ALA A 152 5.50 6.27 12.28
CA ALA A 152 6.08 5.29 13.20
C ALA A 152 7.60 5.13 13.04
N LEU A 153 8.27 6.05 12.32
CA LEU A 153 9.67 5.96 11.97
C LEU A 153 10.50 7.09 12.59
N ASP A 154 11.73 6.78 12.94
CA ASP A 154 12.72 7.78 13.31
C ASP A 154 13.10 8.68 12.12
N PRO A 155 13.50 9.94 12.35
CA PRO A 155 13.82 10.89 11.28
C PRO A 155 14.86 10.39 10.26
N GLU A 156 15.83 9.58 10.70
CA GLU A 156 16.85 9.00 9.83
C GLU A 156 16.26 7.98 8.86
N MET A 157 15.24 7.22 9.28
CA MET A 157 14.57 6.20 8.47
C MET A 157 13.55 6.80 7.49
N ILE A 158 13.07 8.01 7.75
CA ILE A 158 12.08 8.67 6.88
C ILE A 158 12.64 8.87 5.46
N ASN A 159 13.88 9.34 5.33
CA ASN A 159 14.52 9.56 4.04
C ASN A 159 14.64 8.26 3.25
N GLU A 160 15.03 7.15 3.89
CA GLU A 160 15.12 5.84 3.24
C GLU A 160 13.77 5.35 2.67
N VAL A 161 12.67 5.69 3.33
CA VAL A 161 11.32 5.34 2.88
C VAL A 161 10.87 6.25 1.73
N LEU A 162 11.14 7.55 1.82
CA LEU A 162 10.79 8.51 0.77
C LEU A 162 11.49 8.19 -0.55
N ASP A 163 12.76 7.77 -0.51
CA ASP A 163 13.53 7.37 -1.70
C ASP A 163 12.93 6.17 -2.45
N VAL A 164 12.15 5.34 -1.77
CA VAL A 164 11.46 4.19 -2.38
C VAL A 164 10.11 4.58 -2.99
N MET A 165 9.52 5.70 -2.52
CA MET A 165 8.20 6.17 -2.97
C MET A 165 8.28 6.97 -4.28
N VAL A 166 9.45 7.46 -4.67
CA VAL A 166 9.74 8.22 -5.90
C VAL A 166 10.33 7.30 -6.96
#